data_fac5718aa86b49200184722c7ac5ee8f
#
_entry.id   fac5718aa86b49200184722c7ac5ee8f
#
_cell.length_a   1.000
_cell.length_b   1.000
_cell.length_c   1.000
_cell.angle_alpha   90.00
_cell.angle_beta   90.00
_cell.angle_gamma   90.00
#
_symmetry.space_group_name_H-M   'P 1'
#
loop_
_entity.id
_entity.type
_entity.pdbx_description
1 polymer ?
#
loop_
_entity_poly.entity_id
_entity_poly.type
_entity_poly.pdbx_seq_one_letter_code
_entity_poly.pdbx_strand_id
1 'polypeptide(L)'
;SLWRQSLLLTKHGLFEVVPGIYQVRGFDLSVMTLVEGEQGVIVIDPLISKETAAAAMALYRRHRGDRKITAVIHTHSHIDHFGGVQGIVSQADVDAGVEIIVPAGMVEHAVAENVYAGTAMGRRAGYMYGAALARGPQGAVGAGLGQTTSTGEATLLAPTLEITETGQTH
;
A
#
# COMPACT_ATOMS: atom_id res chain seq x y z
N SER A 1 13.86 7.48 20.88
CA SER A 1 14.15 8.75 20.19
C SER A 1 13.78 8.66 18.71
N LEU A 2 13.58 9.78 18.06
CA LEU A 2 13.29 9.88 16.62
C LEU A 2 14.40 9.19 15.77
N TRP A 3 15.65 9.39 16.13
CA TRP A 3 16.79 8.74 15.48
C TRP A 3 16.71 7.21 15.54
N ARG A 4 16.40 6.65 16.71
CA ARG A 4 16.23 5.20 16.86
C ARG A 4 15.07 4.68 16.00
N GLN A 5 13.94 5.38 15.99
CA GLN A 5 12.80 5.03 15.16
C GLN A 5 13.17 5.04 13.67
N SER A 6 13.88 6.06 13.22
CA SER A 6 14.33 6.16 11.84
C SER A 6 15.30 5.03 11.45
N LEU A 7 16.19 4.60 12.35
CA LEU A 7 17.04 3.43 12.13
C LEU A 7 16.23 2.14 12.01
N LEU A 8 15.14 1.99 12.77
CA LEU A 8 14.25 0.83 12.65
C LEU A 8 13.52 0.80 11.29
N LEU A 9 13.16 1.96 10.76
CA LEU A 9 12.52 2.10 9.46
C LEU A 9 13.43 1.76 8.27
N THR A 10 14.74 1.64 8.47
CA THR A 10 15.66 1.16 7.42
C THR A 10 15.59 -0.35 7.20
N LYS A 11 14.98 -1.09 8.13
CA LYS A 11 14.78 -2.53 8.01
C LYS A 11 13.68 -2.80 6.99
N HIS A 12 14.05 -3.33 5.85
CA HIS A 12 13.14 -3.63 4.74
C HIS A 12 13.22 -5.11 4.35
N GLY A 13 12.19 -5.60 3.70
CA GLY A 13 12.13 -6.97 3.20
C GLY A 13 10.79 -7.64 3.41
N LEU A 14 10.80 -8.96 3.22
CA LEU A 14 9.65 -9.83 3.48
C LEU A 14 9.75 -10.40 4.90
N PHE A 15 8.71 -10.24 5.68
CA PHE A 15 8.62 -10.71 7.07
C PHE A 15 7.41 -11.64 7.22
N GLU A 16 7.63 -12.81 7.78
CA GLU A 16 6.56 -13.66 8.26
C GLU A 16 6.07 -13.12 9.61
N VAL A 17 4.78 -12.77 9.69
CA VAL A 17 4.15 -12.25 10.91
C VAL A 17 3.67 -13.43 11.77
N VAL A 18 2.93 -14.33 11.13
CA VAL A 18 2.53 -15.65 11.62
C VAL A 18 2.48 -16.59 10.40
N PRO A 19 2.45 -17.91 10.58
CA PRO A 19 2.35 -18.84 9.45
C PRO A 19 1.21 -18.47 8.50
N GLY A 20 1.54 -18.26 7.22
CA GLY A 20 0.57 -17.88 6.18
C GLY A 20 0.28 -16.37 6.07
N ILE A 21 0.80 -15.54 6.96
CA ILE A 21 0.65 -14.06 6.85
C ILE A 21 2.02 -13.42 6.76
N TYR A 22 2.24 -12.69 5.67
CA TYR A 22 3.50 -12.03 5.35
C TYR A 22 3.31 -10.54 5.18
N GLN A 23 4.37 -9.78 5.45
CA GLN A 23 4.41 -8.34 5.19
C GLN A 23 5.67 -7.96 4.43
N VAL A 24 5.52 -7.19 3.37
CA VAL A 24 6.64 -6.47 2.75
C VAL A 24 6.71 -5.09 3.37
N ARG A 25 7.81 -4.81 4.05
CA ARG A 25 8.06 -3.57 4.80
C ARG A 25 9.22 -2.81 4.20
N GLY A 26 9.19 -1.48 4.31
CA GLY A 26 10.30 -0.60 3.91
C GLY A 26 10.47 -0.41 2.40
N PHE A 27 9.47 -0.78 1.60
CA PHE A 27 9.43 -0.53 0.16
C PHE A 27 8.75 0.80 -0.16
N ASP A 28 7.89 1.27 0.76
CA ASP A 28 7.15 2.51 0.66
C ASP A 28 6.84 3.05 2.07
N LEU A 29 6.00 4.08 2.16
CA LEU A 29 5.50 4.62 3.42
C LEU A 29 4.64 3.59 4.16
N SER A 30 3.73 2.94 3.46
CA SER A 30 2.85 1.88 3.97
C SER A 30 3.50 0.48 3.89
N VAL A 31 2.76 -0.52 4.31
CA VAL A 31 3.16 -1.93 4.34
C VAL A 31 2.17 -2.74 3.51
N MET A 32 2.67 -3.57 2.60
CA MET A 32 1.86 -4.54 1.87
C MET A 32 1.75 -5.82 2.70
N THR A 33 0.52 -6.26 3.01
CA THR A 33 0.27 -7.51 3.71
C THR A 33 -0.27 -8.57 2.74
N LEU A 34 0.21 -9.80 2.88
CA LEU A 34 -0.18 -10.93 2.04
C LEU A 34 -0.68 -12.06 2.95
N VAL A 35 -1.88 -12.55 2.68
CA VAL A 35 -2.51 -13.65 3.40
C VAL A 35 -2.64 -14.84 2.47
N GLU A 36 -1.92 -15.93 2.76
CA GLU A 36 -1.95 -17.15 1.97
C GLU A 36 -3.17 -17.99 2.32
N GLY A 37 -3.96 -18.36 1.33
CA GLY A 37 -5.06 -19.30 1.40
C GLY A 37 -4.83 -20.53 0.54
N GLU A 38 -5.78 -21.45 0.53
CA GLU A 38 -5.71 -22.68 -0.29
C GLU A 38 -5.74 -22.38 -1.78
N GLN A 39 -6.52 -21.39 -2.20
CA GLN A 39 -6.74 -21.04 -3.60
C GLN A 39 -5.74 -20.01 -4.15
N GLY A 40 -5.01 -19.35 -3.28
CA GLY A 40 -4.07 -18.29 -3.68
C GLY A 40 -3.67 -17.37 -2.54
N VAL A 41 -3.53 -16.09 -2.84
CA VAL A 41 -3.12 -15.07 -1.88
C VAL A 41 -4.05 -13.85 -1.95
N ILE A 42 -4.43 -13.33 -0.81
CA ILE A 42 -5.10 -12.03 -0.66
C ILE A 42 -4.03 -10.99 -0.37
N VAL A 43 -4.06 -9.87 -1.10
CA VAL A 43 -3.17 -8.74 -0.86
C VAL A 43 -3.93 -7.62 -0.19
N ILE A 44 -3.38 -7.07 0.90
CA ILE A 44 -3.96 -5.94 1.62
C ILE A 44 -3.01 -4.75 1.47
N ASP A 45 -3.53 -3.62 1.00
CA ASP A 45 -2.86 -2.33 0.84
C ASP A 45 -1.59 -2.38 -0.04
N PRO A 46 -1.73 -2.32 -1.37
CA PRO A 46 -0.63 -2.53 -2.32
C PRO A 46 0.28 -1.30 -2.53
N LEU A 47 0.58 -0.54 -1.47
CA LEU A 47 1.53 0.59 -1.49
C LEU A 47 1.07 1.79 -2.35
N ILE A 48 1.95 2.81 -2.53
CA ILE A 48 1.64 4.05 -3.26
C ILE A 48 1.74 3.85 -4.78
N SER A 49 2.85 3.26 -5.25
CA SER A 49 3.15 3.22 -6.67
C SER A 49 3.16 1.82 -7.24
N LYS A 50 2.79 1.72 -8.49
CA LYS A 50 2.83 0.51 -9.31
C LYS A 50 4.20 -0.17 -9.24
N GLU A 51 5.28 0.63 -9.29
CA GLU A 51 6.65 0.14 -9.30
C GLU A 51 7.04 -0.49 -7.95
N THR A 52 6.71 0.17 -6.85
CA THR A 52 7.01 -0.38 -5.51
C THR A 52 6.16 -1.61 -5.20
N ALA A 53 4.89 -1.61 -5.60
CA ALA A 53 4.00 -2.75 -5.46
C ALA A 53 4.48 -3.96 -6.29
N ALA A 54 4.89 -3.73 -7.54
CA ALA A 54 5.48 -4.78 -8.39
C ALA A 54 6.76 -5.37 -7.77
N ALA A 55 7.65 -4.51 -7.25
CA ALA A 55 8.88 -4.94 -6.59
C ALA A 55 8.60 -5.74 -5.31
N ALA A 56 7.62 -5.30 -4.50
CA ALA A 56 7.18 -5.99 -3.29
C ALA A 56 6.60 -7.39 -3.62
N MET A 57 5.75 -7.48 -4.63
CA MET A 57 5.18 -8.75 -5.10
C MET A 57 6.26 -9.66 -5.68
N ALA A 58 7.23 -9.14 -6.42
CA ALA A 58 8.34 -9.92 -6.93
C ALA A 58 9.22 -10.49 -5.79
N LEU A 59 9.42 -9.72 -4.71
CA LEU A 59 10.11 -10.22 -3.52
C LEU A 59 9.33 -11.37 -2.87
N TYR A 60 8.02 -11.21 -2.66
CA TYR A 60 7.17 -12.26 -2.12
C TYR A 60 7.23 -13.53 -2.96
N ARG A 61 7.02 -13.43 -4.30
CA ARG A 61 7.03 -14.57 -5.22
C ARG A 61 8.35 -15.32 -5.22
N ARG A 62 9.48 -14.63 -5.09
CA ARG A 62 10.82 -15.23 -5.01
C ARG A 62 10.96 -16.16 -3.80
N HIS A 63 10.33 -15.84 -2.68
CA HIS A 63 10.45 -16.60 -1.44
C HIS A 63 9.29 -17.58 -1.20
N ARG A 64 8.10 -17.28 -1.72
CA ARG A 64 6.88 -18.06 -1.46
C ARG A 64 6.28 -18.76 -2.69
N GLY A 65 6.88 -18.55 -3.86
CA GLY A 65 6.37 -19.07 -5.14
C GLY A 65 5.30 -18.16 -5.76
N ASP A 66 4.97 -18.48 -7.00
CA ASP A 66 4.02 -17.71 -7.81
C ASP A 66 2.56 -18.13 -7.49
N ARG A 67 2.03 -17.62 -6.39
CA ARG A 67 0.63 -17.85 -6.02
C ARG A 67 -0.28 -16.89 -6.77
N LYS A 68 -1.41 -17.38 -7.25
CA LYS A 68 -2.48 -16.56 -7.84
C LYS A 68 -3.00 -15.56 -6.80
N ILE A 69 -3.14 -14.29 -7.18
CA ILE A 69 -3.87 -13.31 -6.38
C ILE A 69 -5.36 -13.59 -6.57
N THR A 70 -6.10 -13.75 -5.46
CA THR A 70 -7.55 -14.00 -5.47
C THR A 70 -8.34 -12.74 -5.16
N ALA A 71 -7.80 -11.89 -4.28
CA ALA A 71 -8.40 -10.61 -3.96
C ALA A 71 -7.35 -9.57 -3.58
N VAL A 72 -7.68 -8.29 -3.77
CA VAL A 72 -6.96 -7.15 -3.23
C VAL A 72 -7.91 -6.36 -2.34
N ILE A 73 -7.50 -6.08 -1.11
CA ILE A 73 -8.28 -5.30 -0.13
C ILE A 73 -7.61 -3.96 0.07
N HIS A 74 -8.36 -2.86 -0.11
CA HIS A 74 -7.92 -1.54 0.32
C HIS A 74 -8.61 -1.19 1.64
N THR A 75 -7.82 -0.93 2.67
CA THR A 75 -8.36 -0.65 4.01
C THR A 75 -9.04 0.71 4.09
N HIS A 76 -8.58 1.69 3.32
CA HIS A 76 -9.13 3.04 3.26
C HIS A 76 -8.62 3.83 2.05
N SER A 77 -9.05 5.08 1.92
CA SER A 77 -8.88 5.92 0.73
C SER A 77 -7.55 6.65 0.60
N HIS A 78 -6.61 6.49 1.53
CA HIS A 78 -5.28 7.09 1.37
C HIS A 78 -4.48 6.41 0.26
N ILE A 79 -3.80 7.20 -0.56
CA ILE A 79 -3.12 6.73 -1.77
C ILE A 79 -2.03 5.67 -1.51
N ASP A 80 -1.42 5.68 -0.33
CA ASP A 80 -0.40 4.72 0.08
C ASP A 80 -0.98 3.33 0.42
N HIS A 81 -2.30 3.16 0.35
CA HIS A 81 -2.99 1.90 0.57
C HIS A 81 -3.65 1.32 -0.69
N PHE A 82 -3.69 2.08 -1.80
CA PHE A 82 -4.30 1.57 -3.04
C PHE A 82 -3.50 1.87 -4.32
N GLY A 83 -2.67 2.93 -4.32
CA GLY A 83 -2.08 3.48 -5.53
C GLY A 83 -1.23 2.51 -6.35
N GLY A 84 -0.64 1.50 -5.72
CA GLY A 84 0.17 0.49 -6.39
C GLY A 84 -0.60 -0.70 -7.00
N VAL A 85 -1.93 -0.70 -6.95
CA VAL A 85 -2.75 -1.87 -7.30
C VAL A 85 -2.43 -2.46 -8.69
N GLN A 86 -2.23 -1.63 -9.71
CA GLN A 86 -1.90 -2.13 -11.05
C GLN A 86 -0.44 -2.62 -11.21
N GLY A 87 0.37 -2.54 -10.16
CA GLY A 87 1.67 -3.21 -10.09
C GLY A 87 1.56 -4.71 -9.77
N ILE A 88 0.40 -5.16 -9.30
CA ILE A 88 0.20 -6.54 -8.85
C ILE A 88 -0.95 -7.26 -9.56
N VAL A 89 -1.99 -6.53 -10.00
CA VAL A 89 -3.12 -7.05 -10.79
C VAL A 89 -3.45 -6.08 -11.90
N SER A 90 -3.93 -6.61 -13.03
CA SER A 90 -4.40 -5.84 -14.17
C SER A 90 -5.94 -5.80 -14.20
N GLN A 91 -6.52 -4.95 -15.06
CA GLN A 91 -7.98 -5.00 -15.33
C GLN A 91 -8.40 -6.39 -15.87
N ALA A 92 -7.57 -7.02 -16.70
CA ALA A 92 -7.87 -8.35 -17.21
C ALA A 92 -7.92 -9.43 -16.11
N ASP A 93 -7.11 -9.28 -15.04
CA ASP A 93 -7.18 -10.17 -13.88
C ASP A 93 -8.47 -9.97 -13.09
N VAL A 94 -8.94 -8.72 -12.95
CA VAL A 94 -10.24 -8.38 -12.34
C VAL A 94 -11.38 -8.97 -13.17
N ASP A 95 -11.34 -8.79 -14.50
CA ASP A 95 -12.34 -9.36 -15.41
C ASP A 95 -12.34 -10.90 -15.38
N ALA A 96 -11.21 -11.51 -15.01
CA ALA A 96 -11.05 -12.96 -14.81
C ALA A 96 -11.41 -13.44 -13.40
N GLY A 97 -11.88 -12.54 -12.53
CA GLY A 97 -12.42 -12.87 -11.20
C GLY A 97 -11.53 -12.56 -10.01
N VAL A 98 -10.47 -11.75 -10.16
CA VAL A 98 -9.79 -11.18 -9.00
C VAL A 98 -10.67 -10.09 -8.40
N GLU A 99 -10.94 -10.17 -7.10
CA GLU A 99 -11.80 -9.21 -6.42
C GLU A 99 -11.00 -7.98 -5.94
N ILE A 100 -11.60 -6.81 -6.09
CA ILE A 100 -11.13 -5.55 -5.49
C ILE A 100 -12.15 -5.18 -4.42
N ILE A 101 -11.75 -5.35 -3.16
CA ILE A 101 -12.63 -5.20 -1.98
C ILE A 101 -12.27 -3.91 -1.25
N VAL A 102 -13.26 -3.06 -1.02
CA VAL A 102 -13.05 -1.76 -0.38
C VAL A 102 -14.17 -1.44 0.62
N PRO A 103 -13.96 -0.55 1.59
CA PRO A 103 -15.08 0.03 2.34
C PRO A 103 -15.94 0.92 1.44
N ALA A 104 -17.24 0.98 1.71
CA ALA A 104 -18.19 1.80 0.97
C ALA A 104 -17.74 3.28 0.91
N GLY A 105 -17.89 3.90 -0.27
CA GLY A 105 -17.50 5.28 -0.51
C GLY A 105 -15.99 5.53 -0.65
N MET A 106 -15.19 4.48 -0.69
CA MET A 106 -13.72 4.60 -0.77
C MET A 106 -13.27 5.39 -2.01
N VAL A 107 -13.90 5.16 -3.17
CA VAL A 107 -13.53 5.80 -4.44
C VAL A 107 -13.81 7.31 -4.39
N GLU A 108 -14.96 7.70 -3.88
CA GLU A 108 -15.35 9.12 -3.73
C GLU A 108 -14.36 9.84 -2.79
N HIS A 109 -14.00 9.22 -1.69
CA HIS A 109 -13.01 9.76 -0.76
C HIS A 109 -11.62 9.85 -1.38
N ALA A 110 -11.18 8.84 -2.12
CA ALA A 110 -9.90 8.83 -2.82
C ALA A 110 -9.83 9.95 -3.87
N VAL A 111 -10.89 10.17 -4.65
CA VAL A 111 -10.98 11.26 -5.63
C VAL A 111 -11.01 12.63 -4.93
N ALA A 112 -11.80 12.77 -3.87
CA ALA A 112 -11.88 14.01 -3.10
C ALA A 112 -10.52 14.41 -2.54
N GLU A 113 -9.78 13.47 -1.96
CA GLU A 113 -8.48 13.72 -1.33
C GLU A 113 -7.35 13.96 -2.35
N ASN A 114 -7.27 13.14 -3.39
CA ASN A 114 -6.12 13.14 -4.29
C ASN A 114 -6.31 14.03 -5.52
N VAL A 115 -7.54 14.28 -5.96
CA VAL A 115 -7.84 15.13 -7.11
C VAL A 115 -8.29 16.51 -6.66
N TYR A 116 -9.43 16.62 -5.97
CA TYR A 116 -9.97 17.93 -5.58
C TYR A 116 -9.10 18.65 -4.55
N ALA A 117 -8.65 17.94 -3.52
CA ALA A 117 -7.79 18.49 -2.46
C ALA A 117 -6.29 18.23 -2.69
N GLY A 118 -5.88 17.63 -3.80
CA GLY A 118 -4.54 17.11 -4.03
C GLY A 118 -3.42 18.14 -3.81
N THR A 119 -3.60 19.38 -4.26
CA THR A 119 -2.62 20.45 -4.02
C THR A 119 -2.51 20.82 -2.53
N ALA A 120 -3.62 20.85 -1.81
CA ALA A 120 -3.63 21.13 -0.37
C ALA A 120 -3.00 19.97 0.41
N MET A 121 -3.30 18.73 0.03
CA MET A 121 -2.71 17.53 0.60
C MET A 121 -1.21 17.46 0.38
N GLY A 122 -0.73 17.77 -0.84
CA GLY A 122 0.70 17.84 -1.14
C GLY A 122 1.45 18.86 -0.29
N ARG A 123 0.88 20.06 -0.08
CA ARG A 123 1.44 21.06 0.82
C ARG A 123 1.47 20.58 2.27
N ARG A 124 0.38 19.98 2.76
CA ARG A 124 0.31 19.43 4.12
C ARG A 124 1.34 18.32 4.32
N ALA A 125 1.48 17.41 3.37
CA ALA A 125 2.48 16.35 3.39
C ALA A 125 3.91 16.90 3.47
N GLY A 126 4.21 18.00 2.75
CA GLY A 126 5.49 18.70 2.81
C GLY A 126 5.85 19.18 4.23
N TYR A 127 4.87 19.71 4.96
CA TYR A 127 5.05 20.07 6.38
C TYR A 127 5.17 18.84 7.29
N MET A 128 4.34 17.84 7.09
CA MET A 128 4.33 16.63 7.92
C MET A 128 5.65 15.86 7.80
N TYR A 129 6.18 15.72 6.61
CA TYR A 129 7.38 14.92 6.34
C TYR A 129 8.68 15.74 6.36
N GLY A 130 8.58 17.06 6.50
CA GLY A 130 9.74 17.92 6.50
C GLY A 130 10.49 17.94 5.18
N ALA A 131 9.79 17.84 4.05
CA ALA A 131 10.40 17.68 2.72
C ALA A 131 11.31 18.86 2.32
N ALA A 132 11.05 20.05 2.84
CA ALA A 132 11.86 21.24 2.61
C ALA A 132 13.10 21.37 3.53
N LEU A 133 13.23 20.51 4.54
CA LEU A 133 14.36 20.53 5.45
C LEU A 133 15.54 19.76 4.89
N ALA A 134 16.76 20.20 5.22
CA ALA A 134 17.96 19.46 4.91
C ALA A 134 17.93 18.07 5.58
N ARG A 135 18.39 17.05 4.88
CA ARG A 135 18.48 15.70 5.44
C ARG A 135 19.55 15.64 6.51
N GLY A 136 19.19 15.13 7.68
CA GLY A 136 20.12 14.98 8.80
C GLY A 136 19.43 15.01 10.15
N PRO A 137 20.19 14.80 11.26
CA PRO A 137 19.63 14.68 12.60
C PRO A 137 18.86 15.91 13.10
N GLN A 138 19.14 17.08 12.52
CA GLN A 138 18.51 18.35 12.87
C GLN A 138 17.47 18.81 11.84
N GLY A 139 17.17 17.99 10.86
CA GLY A 139 16.23 18.27 9.77
C GLY A 139 15.33 17.10 9.45
N ALA A 140 15.18 16.76 8.16
CA ALA A 140 14.39 15.63 7.70
C ALA A 140 15.16 14.32 7.92
N VAL A 141 14.69 13.48 8.84
CA VAL A 141 15.26 12.16 9.13
C VAL A 141 14.51 11.05 8.40
N GLY A 142 13.20 11.18 8.28
CA GLY A 142 12.30 10.27 7.59
C GLY A 142 10.87 10.82 7.65
N ALA A 143 9.93 10.09 7.08
CA ALA A 143 8.51 10.48 7.08
C ALA A 143 7.75 10.10 8.38
N GLY A 144 8.44 9.54 9.36
CA GLY A 144 7.85 9.11 10.64
C GLY A 144 7.29 7.71 10.60
N LEU A 145 6.44 7.38 9.63
CA LEU A 145 5.87 6.04 9.40
C LEU A 145 6.79 5.17 8.54
N GLY A 146 7.57 5.78 7.66
CA GLY A 146 8.52 5.15 6.76
C GLY A 146 9.66 6.10 6.44
N GLN A 147 10.55 5.71 5.54
CA GLN A 147 11.68 6.53 5.13
C GLN A 147 11.24 7.73 4.28
N THR A 148 10.34 7.48 3.33
CA THR A 148 9.79 8.46 2.39
C THR A 148 8.56 7.87 1.71
N THR A 149 7.86 8.68 0.91
CA THR A 149 6.87 8.23 -0.06
C THR A 149 7.57 7.83 -1.36
N SER A 150 7.11 6.77 -2.02
CA SER A 150 7.60 6.42 -3.36
C SER A 150 7.17 7.46 -4.40
N THR A 151 7.93 7.54 -5.47
CA THR A 151 7.59 8.28 -6.69
C THR A 151 7.39 7.27 -7.80
N GLY A 152 6.29 7.38 -8.54
CA GLY A 152 5.94 6.46 -9.61
C GLY A 152 4.50 6.65 -10.03
N GLU A 153 3.95 5.70 -10.77
CA GLU A 153 2.58 5.74 -11.23
C GLU A 153 1.64 5.28 -10.10
N ALA A 154 0.74 6.17 -9.67
CA ALA A 154 -0.37 5.79 -8.79
C ALA A 154 -1.59 5.43 -9.64
N THR A 155 -2.23 4.33 -9.31
CA THR A 155 -3.31 3.72 -10.09
C THR A 155 -4.51 3.40 -9.19
N LEU A 156 -5.66 3.19 -9.81
CA LEU A 156 -6.87 2.74 -9.13
C LEU A 156 -7.60 1.77 -10.05
N LEU A 157 -8.09 0.67 -9.50
CA LEU A 157 -9.03 -0.23 -10.15
C LEU A 157 -10.41 -0.05 -9.52
N ALA A 158 -11.46 -0.15 -10.33
CA ALA A 158 -12.82 -0.07 -9.82
C ALA A 158 -13.08 -1.22 -8.83
N PRO A 159 -13.71 -0.95 -7.68
CA PRO A 159 -14.10 -2.00 -6.74
C PRO A 159 -15.08 -2.99 -7.38
N THR A 160 -14.91 -4.27 -7.06
CA THR A 160 -15.88 -5.32 -7.40
C THR A 160 -16.81 -5.62 -6.23
N LEU A 161 -16.37 -5.31 -5.01
CA LEU A 161 -17.14 -5.51 -3.78
C LEU A 161 -16.90 -4.34 -2.81
N GLU A 162 -17.99 -3.77 -2.31
CA GLU A 162 -17.97 -2.78 -1.23
C GLU A 162 -18.48 -3.38 0.08
N ILE A 163 -17.74 -3.15 1.16
CA ILE A 163 -18.15 -3.50 2.52
C ILE A 163 -18.97 -2.34 3.08
N THR A 164 -20.27 -2.57 3.28
CA THR A 164 -21.23 -1.53 3.69
C THR A 164 -21.60 -1.57 5.16
N GLU A 165 -21.37 -2.71 5.83
CA GLU A 165 -21.80 -2.93 7.22
C GLU A 165 -20.70 -3.56 8.07
N THR A 166 -20.63 -3.18 9.34
CA THR A 166 -19.75 -3.83 10.31
C THR A 166 -20.18 -5.28 10.55
N GLY A 167 -19.21 -6.20 10.46
CA GLY A 167 -19.46 -7.63 10.62
C GLY A 167 -19.94 -8.33 9.36
N GLN A 168 -20.00 -7.64 8.23
CA GLN A 168 -20.23 -8.28 6.93
C GLN A 168 -19.14 -9.34 6.68
N THR A 169 -19.54 -10.51 6.23
CA THR A 169 -18.63 -11.61 5.84
C THR A 169 -18.77 -11.89 4.34
N HIS A 170 -17.67 -12.29 3.74
CA HIS A 170 -17.60 -12.60 2.30
C HIS A 170 -16.76 -13.86 2.07
#